data_1880b0cc86e2c6f473ce1d4126606f55
#
_entry.id   1880b0cc86e2c6f473ce1d4126606f55
#
_cell.length_a   1.000
_cell.length_b   1.000
_cell.length_c   1.000
_cell.angle_alpha   90.00
_cell.angle_beta   90.00
_cell.angle_gamma   90.00
#
_symmetry.space_group_name_H-M   'P 1'
#
loop_
_entity.id
_entity.type
_entity.pdbx_description
1 polymer ?
#
loop_
_entity_poly.entity_id
_entity_poly.type
_entity_poly.pdbx_seq_one_letter_code
_entity_poly.pdbx_strand_id
1 'polypeptide(L)'
;MSTMSGLTQKQQKALDALLRGCTQEAAAREAGVGRRTLCRWMAQNGAFQRALRDAEQEALKRIHRRLVGLAENACDALARALQGEAQPAQVRAADIVLARLMPLRELVEIEERLKALEEQVR
;
A
#
# COMPACT_ATOMS: atom_id res chain seq x y z
N MET A 1 -9.16 -14.80 16.26
CA MET A 1 -7.88 -14.14 16.45
C MET A 1 -8.04 -12.78 17.05
N SER A 2 -7.29 -12.54 18.09
CA SER A 2 -7.32 -11.23 18.67
C SER A 2 -6.81 -10.21 17.68
N THR A 3 -7.50 -9.14 17.60
CA THR A 3 -7.09 -8.03 16.79
C THR A 3 -5.99 -7.29 17.54
N MET A 4 -4.80 -7.34 17.03
CA MET A 4 -3.62 -6.74 17.63
C MET A 4 -3.76 -5.24 17.87
N SER A 5 -4.74 -4.61 17.25
CA SER A 5 -4.96 -3.18 17.30
C SER A 5 -6.20 -2.77 18.09
N GLY A 6 -6.81 -3.71 18.81
CA GLY A 6 -8.04 -3.43 19.56
C GLY A 6 -9.28 -3.28 18.71
N LEU A 7 -9.23 -3.74 17.47
CA LEU A 7 -10.38 -3.70 16.58
C LEU A 7 -11.32 -4.88 16.81
N THR A 8 -12.62 -4.67 16.61
CA THR A 8 -13.58 -5.76 16.59
C THR A 8 -13.38 -6.60 15.33
N GLN A 9 -13.96 -7.81 15.31
CA GLN A 9 -13.91 -8.66 14.12
C GLN A 9 -14.51 -7.96 12.90
N LYS A 10 -15.61 -7.26 13.08
CA LYS A 10 -16.26 -6.53 11.99
C LYS A 10 -15.37 -5.42 11.46
N GLN A 11 -14.71 -4.69 12.37
CA GLN A 11 -13.77 -3.65 11.98
C GLN A 11 -12.58 -4.23 11.22
N GLN A 12 -12.07 -5.38 11.68
CA GLN A 12 -10.96 -6.04 10.98
C GLN A 12 -11.36 -6.49 9.57
N LYS A 13 -12.56 -7.03 9.41
CA LYS A 13 -13.07 -7.42 8.09
C LYS A 13 -13.21 -6.23 7.14
N ALA A 14 -13.71 -5.11 7.67
CA ALA A 14 -13.85 -3.89 6.88
C ALA A 14 -12.47 -3.37 6.46
N LEU A 15 -11.52 -3.37 7.38
CA LEU A 15 -10.14 -2.95 7.11
C LEU A 15 -9.52 -3.80 6.00
N ASP A 16 -9.63 -5.11 6.12
CA ASP A 16 -9.06 -6.03 5.13
C ASP A 16 -9.67 -5.82 3.75
N ALA A 17 -10.98 -5.58 3.69
CA ALA A 17 -11.67 -5.31 2.42
C ALA A 17 -11.18 -3.99 1.81
N LEU A 18 -11.03 -2.95 2.61
CA LEU A 18 -10.51 -1.66 2.13
C LEU A 18 -9.09 -1.80 1.58
N LEU A 19 -8.26 -2.59 2.23
CA LEU A 19 -6.88 -2.82 1.78
C LEU A 19 -6.79 -3.60 0.48
N ARG A 20 -7.82 -4.41 0.16
CA ARG A 20 -7.89 -5.09 -1.13
C ARG A 20 -8.39 -4.18 -2.25
N GLY A 21 -8.73 -2.92 -1.93
CA GLY A 21 -9.22 -1.98 -2.92
C GLY A 21 -10.73 -1.96 -3.08
N CYS A 22 -11.48 -2.58 -2.18
CA CYS A 22 -12.94 -2.54 -2.20
C CYS A 22 -13.45 -1.13 -1.93
N THR A 23 -14.61 -0.81 -2.51
CA THR A 23 -15.29 0.43 -2.17
C THR A 23 -15.76 0.38 -0.73
N GLN A 24 -16.07 1.54 -0.14
CA GLN A 24 -16.60 1.60 1.21
C GLN A 24 -17.89 0.79 1.35
N GLU A 25 -18.74 0.85 0.33
CA GLU A 25 -19.98 0.11 0.32
C GLU A 25 -19.74 -1.42 0.34
N ALA A 26 -18.82 -1.89 -0.50
CA ALA A 26 -18.47 -3.31 -0.54
C ALA A 26 -17.79 -3.75 0.76
N ALA A 27 -16.92 -2.93 1.32
CA ALA A 27 -16.23 -3.24 2.58
C ALA A 27 -17.24 -3.33 3.73
N ALA A 28 -18.19 -2.42 3.80
CA ALA A 28 -19.25 -2.46 4.81
C ALA A 28 -20.08 -3.74 4.68
N ARG A 29 -20.40 -4.11 3.46
CA ARG A 29 -21.17 -5.33 3.19
C ARG A 29 -20.41 -6.59 3.66
N GLU A 30 -19.12 -6.68 3.34
CA GLU A 30 -18.30 -7.80 3.79
C GLU A 30 -18.19 -7.87 5.32
N ALA A 31 -18.14 -6.73 5.96
CA ALA A 31 -18.03 -6.66 7.42
C ALA A 31 -19.39 -6.89 8.11
N GLY A 32 -20.48 -6.88 7.36
CA GLY A 32 -21.81 -7.06 7.91
C GLY A 32 -22.31 -5.82 8.66
N VAL A 33 -21.89 -4.63 8.22
CA VAL A 33 -22.32 -3.35 8.83
C VAL A 33 -22.86 -2.43 7.75
N GLY A 34 -23.56 -1.37 8.15
CA GLY A 34 -24.02 -0.36 7.23
C GLY A 34 -22.89 0.55 6.80
N ARG A 35 -23.04 1.15 5.63
CA ARG A 35 -22.07 2.11 5.12
C ARG A 35 -21.85 3.26 6.09
N ARG A 36 -22.92 3.72 6.75
CA ARG A 36 -22.85 4.81 7.72
C ARG A 36 -21.96 4.44 8.90
N THR A 37 -22.06 3.20 9.38
CA THR A 37 -21.21 2.71 10.46
C THR A 37 -19.75 2.72 10.06
N LEU A 38 -19.44 2.24 8.85
CA LEU A 38 -18.07 2.26 8.34
C LEU A 38 -17.54 3.69 8.20
N CYS A 39 -18.35 4.59 7.65
CA CYS A 39 -17.96 6.01 7.52
C CYS A 39 -17.66 6.63 8.89
N ARG A 40 -18.45 6.28 9.91
CA ARG A 40 -18.22 6.76 11.26
C ARG A 40 -16.90 6.23 11.83
N TRP A 41 -16.59 4.96 11.60
CA TRP A 41 -15.30 4.41 12.02
C TRP A 41 -14.14 5.15 11.35
N MET A 42 -14.25 5.42 10.06
CA MET A 42 -13.20 6.11 9.31
C MET A 42 -13.03 7.56 9.76
N ALA A 43 -14.10 8.20 10.21
CA ALA A 43 -14.09 9.60 10.60
C ALA A 43 -13.79 9.84 12.08
N GLN A 44 -14.21 8.93 12.96
CA GLN A 44 -14.24 9.20 14.40
C GLN A 44 -13.57 8.15 15.27
N ASN A 45 -13.36 6.94 14.77
CA ASN A 45 -12.75 5.88 15.57
C ASN A 45 -11.22 5.92 15.40
N GLY A 46 -10.55 6.42 16.44
CA GLY A 46 -9.09 6.59 16.40
C GLY A 46 -8.33 5.28 16.20
N ALA A 47 -8.79 4.19 16.83
CA ALA A 47 -8.14 2.89 16.67
C ALA A 47 -8.26 2.39 15.23
N PHE A 48 -9.44 2.54 14.63
CA PHE A 48 -9.66 2.14 13.24
C PHE A 48 -8.80 2.99 12.28
N GLN A 49 -8.79 4.30 12.50
CA GLN A 49 -7.99 5.22 11.67
C GLN A 49 -6.50 4.87 11.72
N ARG A 50 -5.97 4.60 12.92
CA ARG A 50 -4.55 4.23 13.07
C ARG A 50 -4.25 2.90 12.41
N ALA A 51 -5.12 1.92 12.61
CA ALA A 51 -4.94 0.60 12.02
C ALA A 51 -4.96 0.68 10.48
N LEU A 52 -5.88 1.46 9.93
CA LEU A 52 -5.96 1.65 8.47
C LEU A 52 -4.70 2.34 7.94
N ARG A 53 -4.26 3.39 8.60
CA ARG A 53 -3.06 4.13 8.18
C ARG A 53 -1.82 3.23 8.24
N ASP A 54 -1.64 2.51 9.33
CA ASP A 54 -0.49 1.62 9.47
C ASP A 54 -0.49 0.52 8.42
N ALA A 55 -1.66 -0.05 8.14
CA ALA A 55 -1.80 -1.10 7.13
C ALA A 55 -1.54 -0.57 5.71
N GLU A 56 -1.99 0.65 5.42
CA GLU A 56 -1.71 1.29 4.13
C GLU A 56 -0.22 1.56 3.96
N GLN A 57 0.46 2.00 5.02
CA GLN A 57 1.92 2.22 4.98
C GLN A 57 2.67 0.92 4.75
N GLU A 58 2.27 -0.16 5.42
CA GLU A 58 2.88 -1.47 5.22
C GLU A 58 2.64 -1.99 3.81
N ALA A 59 1.45 -1.75 3.25
CA ALA A 59 1.15 -2.12 1.87
C ALA A 59 2.05 -1.35 0.90
N LEU A 60 2.25 -0.06 1.14
CA LEU A 60 3.12 0.77 0.32
C LEU A 60 4.56 0.28 0.36
N LYS A 61 5.05 -0.11 1.52
CA LYS A 61 6.39 -0.67 1.66
C LYS A 61 6.54 -1.99 0.91
N ARG A 62 5.51 -2.84 0.94
CA ARG A 62 5.53 -4.10 0.19
C ARG A 62 5.60 -3.84 -1.32
N ILE A 63 4.82 -2.89 -1.81
CA ILE A 63 4.83 -2.51 -3.23
C ILE A 63 6.21 -1.98 -3.61
N HIS A 64 6.78 -1.13 -2.76
CA HIS A 64 8.13 -0.61 -2.99
C HIS A 64 9.16 -1.73 -3.08
N ARG A 65 9.13 -2.70 -2.13
CA ARG A 65 10.05 -3.84 -2.17
C ARG A 65 9.88 -4.66 -3.45
N ARG A 66 8.64 -4.83 -3.91
CA ARG A 66 8.39 -5.55 -5.17
C ARG A 66 8.96 -4.82 -6.37
N LEU A 67 8.84 -3.49 -6.40
CA LEU A 67 9.43 -2.69 -7.48
C LEU A 67 10.96 -2.76 -7.45
N VAL A 68 11.55 -2.71 -6.27
CA VAL A 68 13.01 -2.88 -6.13
C VAL A 68 13.44 -4.24 -6.70
N GLY A 69 12.69 -5.30 -6.39
CA GLY A 69 12.96 -6.62 -6.95
C GLY A 69 12.85 -6.65 -8.47
N LEU A 70 11.89 -5.93 -9.04
CA LEU A 70 11.72 -5.86 -10.49
C LEU A 70 12.77 -4.98 -11.16
N ALA A 71 13.42 -4.09 -10.42
CA ALA A 71 14.45 -3.21 -10.97
C ALA A 71 15.62 -3.99 -11.56
N GLU A 72 16.01 -5.10 -10.94
CA GLU A 72 17.04 -5.97 -11.47
C GLU A 72 16.66 -6.51 -12.86
N ASN A 73 15.43 -7.01 -12.97
CA ASN A 73 14.91 -7.50 -14.26
C ASN A 73 14.82 -6.38 -15.29
N ALA A 74 14.44 -5.18 -14.85
CA ALA A 74 14.37 -4.02 -15.74
C ALA A 74 15.76 -3.65 -16.28
N CYS A 75 16.77 -3.67 -15.42
CA CYS A 75 18.15 -3.42 -15.85
C CYS A 75 18.63 -4.46 -16.85
N ASP A 76 18.31 -5.73 -16.62
CA ASP A 76 18.66 -6.81 -17.54
C ASP A 76 17.99 -6.62 -18.90
N ALA A 77 16.71 -6.24 -18.91
CA ALA A 77 15.99 -5.98 -20.15
C ALA A 77 16.61 -4.83 -20.94
N LEU A 78 16.99 -3.75 -20.24
CA LEU A 78 17.64 -2.61 -20.89
C LEU A 78 19.03 -2.97 -21.42
N ALA A 79 19.77 -3.79 -20.68
CA ALA A 79 21.07 -4.26 -21.16
C ALA A 79 20.93 -5.08 -22.43
N ARG A 80 19.92 -5.96 -22.50
CA ARG A 80 19.64 -6.72 -23.72
C ARG A 80 19.20 -5.82 -24.86
N ALA A 81 18.42 -4.76 -24.57
CA ALA A 81 17.98 -3.81 -25.56
C ALA A 81 19.15 -3.10 -26.23
N LEU A 82 20.18 -2.77 -25.46
CA LEU A 82 21.39 -2.13 -25.99
C LEU A 82 22.14 -3.05 -26.94
N GLN A 83 21.92 -4.35 -26.84
CA GLN A 83 22.51 -5.35 -27.75
C GLN A 83 21.56 -5.73 -28.91
N GLY A 84 20.39 -5.10 -28.96
CA GLY A 84 19.40 -5.39 -29.98
C GLY A 84 18.58 -6.66 -29.74
N GLU A 85 18.58 -7.20 -28.52
CA GLU A 85 18.00 -8.50 -28.21
C GLU A 85 16.68 -8.44 -27.44
N ALA A 86 16.19 -7.26 -27.07
CA ALA A 86 14.97 -7.15 -26.28
C ALA A 86 13.78 -6.77 -27.13
N GLN A 87 12.60 -7.25 -26.75
CA GLN A 87 11.33 -6.86 -27.33
C GLN A 87 10.97 -5.43 -26.91
N PRO A 88 10.38 -4.62 -27.80
CA PRO A 88 10.00 -3.24 -27.45
C PRO A 88 9.08 -3.15 -26.22
N ALA A 89 8.19 -4.12 -26.05
CA ALA A 89 7.30 -4.15 -24.88
C ALA A 89 8.07 -4.35 -23.59
N GLN A 90 9.13 -5.16 -23.60
CA GLN A 90 9.98 -5.36 -22.42
C GLN A 90 10.73 -4.08 -22.05
N VAL A 91 11.20 -3.35 -23.05
CA VAL A 91 11.92 -2.08 -22.84
C VAL A 91 10.97 -1.05 -22.23
N ARG A 92 9.74 -0.96 -22.73
CA ARG A 92 8.74 -0.04 -22.17
C ARG A 92 8.39 -0.39 -20.75
N ALA A 93 8.19 -1.68 -20.45
CA ALA A 93 7.90 -2.15 -19.11
C ALA A 93 9.05 -1.81 -18.15
N ALA A 94 10.30 -2.05 -18.58
CA ALA A 94 11.49 -1.74 -17.80
C ALA A 94 11.57 -0.24 -17.48
N ASP A 95 11.31 0.60 -18.49
CA ASP A 95 11.32 2.05 -18.33
C ASP A 95 10.27 2.50 -17.30
N ILE A 96 9.07 1.92 -17.37
CA ILE A 96 7.99 2.25 -16.44
C ILE A 96 8.39 1.87 -15.01
N VAL A 97 8.95 0.67 -14.81
CA VAL A 97 9.38 0.22 -13.48
C VAL A 97 10.39 1.20 -12.90
N LEU A 98 11.43 1.54 -13.67
CA LEU A 98 12.48 2.43 -13.19
C LEU A 98 11.98 3.85 -12.98
N ALA A 99 11.08 4.33 -13.84
CA ALA A 99 10.52 5.66 -13.71
C ALA A 99 9.64 5.81 -12.46
N ARG A 100 9.01 4.74 -11.99
CA ARG A 100 8.12 4.77 -10.83
C ARG A 100 8.81 4.45 -9.52
N LEU A 101 9.99 3.84 -9.58
CA LEU A 101 10.70 3.40 -8.37
C LEU A 101 11.10 4.58 -7.48
N MET A 102 11.69 5.63 -8.04
CA MET A 102 12.16 6.77 -7.26
C MET A 102 11.04 7.55 -6.58
N PRO A 103 9.96 7.93 -7.27
CA PRO A 103 8.85 8.63 -6.60
C PRO A 103 8.24 7.81 -5.46
N LEU A 104 8.11 6.49 -5.64
CA LEU A 104 7.56 5.64 -4.61
C LEU A 104 8.51 5.53 -3.42
N ARG A 105 9.81 5.43 -3.67
CA ARG A 105 10.82 5.40 -2.61
C ARG A 105 10.77 6.68 -1.78
N GLU A 106 10.66 7.83 -2.43
CA GLU A 106 10.55 9.11 -1.75
C GLU A 106 9.31 9.17 -0.87
N LEU A 107 8.19 8.67 -1.37
CA LEU A 107 6.95 8.63 -0.60
C LEU A 107 7.09 7.74 0.64
N VAL A 108 7.69 6.56 0.50
CA VAL A 108 7.93 5.66 1.63
C VAL A 108 8.82 6.32 2.67
N GLU A 109 9.87 7.00 2.24
CA GLU A 109 10.78 7.71 3.15
C GLU A 109 10.07 8.83 3.90
N ILE A 110 9.23 9.59 3.21
CA ILE A 110 8.46 10.67 3.84
C ILE A 110 7.51 10.10 4.90
N GLU A 111 6.81 9.02 4.57
CA GLU A 111 5.89 8.38 5.50
C GLU A 111 6.61 7.87 6.75
N GLU A 112 7.80 7.30 6.57
CA GLU A 112 8.60 6.83 7.70
C GLU A 112 9.07 7.98 8.59
N ARG A 113 9.47 9.09 8.00
CA ARG A 113 9.89 10.27 8.76
C ARG A 113 8.73 10.87 9.52
N LEU A 114 7.57 10.97 8.90
CA LEU A 114 6.37 11.47 9.58
C LEU A 114 6.01 10.59 10.76
N LYS A 115 6.05 9.28 10.58
CA LYS A 115 5.76 8.33 11.66
C LYS A 115 6.73 8.49 12.82
N ALA A 116 8.03 8.63 12.52
CA ALA A 116 9.05 8.83 13.54
C ALA A 116 8.84 10.14 14.31
N LEU A 117 8.48 11.20 13.61
CA LEU A 117 8.18 12.49 14.24
C LEU A 117 6.93 12.42 15.12
N GLU A 118 5.89 11.73 14.65
CA GLU A 118 4.68 11.54 15.45
C GLU A 118 4.97 10.78 16.74
N GLU A 119 5.85 9.78 16.68
CA GLU A 119 6.26 9.03 17.85
C GLU A 119 7.05 9.87 18.86
N GLN A 120 7.86 10.82 18.37
CA GLN A 120 8.63 11.71 19.25
C GLN A 120 7.75 12.72 19.99
N VAL A 121 6.59 13.06 19.43
CA VAL A 121 5.70 14.06 20.00
C VAL A 121 4.82 13.49 21.09
N ARG A 122 4.71 12.17 21.20
CA ARG A 122 3.92 11.53 22.25
C ARG A 122 4.56 11.58 23.63
#